data_4804727f44ad8f49a925c1d08b2e61c1
#
_entry.id   4804727f44ad8f49a925c1d08b2e61c1
#
_cell.length_a   1.000
_cell.length_b   1.000
_cell.length_c   1.000
_cell.angle_alpha   90.00
_cell.angle_beta   90.00
_cell.angle_gamma   90.00
#
_symmetry.space_group_name_H-M   'P 1'
#
loop_
_entity.id
_entity.type
_entity.pdbx_description
1 polymer ?
#
loop_
_entity_poly.entity_id
_entity_poly.type
_entity_poly.pdbx_seq_one_letter_code
_entity_poly.pdbx_strand_id
1 'polypeptide(L)'
;QIMVFPDRFRTHILPDKLHMLNVAFLVPQMRREFGGCAGNIAYNLKLLGDVGYPMGGVGSDFQPYSEWMKKNGVSQKYLVTIPEEHCPQAFITTDVESNQITAFHPGAMNHSYRIKVPANDGISIGVIAPDSREGMLQHAEQFKAAGIPFIFDPGQAMPLFAGDDFKRFITISDWLA
;
A
#
# COMPACT_ATOMS: atom_id res chain seq x y z
N GLN A 1 8.40 -7.76 -4.58
CA GLN A 1 9.62 -8.46 -4.96
C GLN A 1 10.75 -7.44 -5.09
N ILE A 2 11.91 -7.74 -4.51
CA ILE A 2 13.07 -6.84 -4.50
C ILE A 2 14.20 -7.53 -5.26
N MET A 3 14.76 -6.83 -6.24
CA MET A 3 15.85 -7.28 -7.10
C MET A 3 17.03 -6.32 -6.93
N VAL A 4 18.24 -6.86 -6.84
CA VAL A 4 19.45 -6.06 -6.68
C VAL A 4 20.26 -6.10 -7.98
N PHE A 5 20.38 -4.94 -8.62
CA PHE A 5 21.20 -4.75 -9.80
C PHE A 5 22.61 -4.34 -9.37
N PRO A 6 23.67 -5.07 -9.77
CA PRO A 6 25.02 -4.91 -9.22
C PRO A 6 25.84 -3.76 -9.86
N ASP A 7 25.17 -2.81 -10.53
CA ASP A 7 25.77 -1.63 -11.14
C ASP A 7 24.83 -0.43 -11.00
N ARG A 8 25.13 0.69 -11.64
CA ARG A 8 24.36 1.94 -11.61
C ARG A 8 23.41 2.01 -12.79
N PHE A 9 22.16 2.40 -12.58
CA PHE A 9 21.21 2.59 -13.68
C PHE A 9 21.70 3.60 -14.72
N ARG A 10 22.34 4.68 -14.30
CA ARG A 10 22.84 5.74 -15.20
C ARG A 10 23.90 5.26 -16.20
N THR A 11 24.55 4.12 -15.97
CA THR A 11 25.50 3.53 -16.94
C THR A 11 24.81 2.72 -18.03
N HIS A 12 23.52 2.35 -17.81
CA HIS A 12 22.74 1.52 -18.72
C HIS A 12 21.55 2.28 -19.34
N ILE A 13 21.02 3.27 -18.65
CA ILE A 13 19.93 4.12 -19.15
C ILE A 13 20.55 5.40 -19.71
N LEU A 14 20.59 5.49 -21.04
CA LEU A 14 21.18 6.64 -21.74
C LEU A 14 20.10 7.72 -21.92
N PRO A 15 20.28 8.95 -21.36
CA PRO A 15 19.28 10.00 -21.43
C PRO A 15 18.83 10.34 -22.87
N ASP A 16 19.75 10.34 -23.80
CA ASP A 16 19.49 10.65 -25.21
C ASP A 16 18.73 9.54 -25.96
N LYS A 17 18.58 8.37 -25.33
CA LYS A 17 17.91 7.18 -25.88
C LYS A 17 16.58 6.85 -25.21
N LEU A 18 16.07 7.70 -24.31
CA LEU A 18 14.82 7.43 -23.57
C LEU A 18 13.60 7.25 -24.48
N HIS A 19 13.60 7.84 -25.67
CA HIS A 19 12.52 7.69 -26.64
C HIS A 19 12.44 6.31 -27.30
N MET A 20 13.49 5.47 -27.15
CA MET A 20 13.57 4.08 -27.61
C MET A 20 14.15 3.18 -26.51
N LEU A 21 13.65 3.32 -25.29
CA LEU A 21 14.21 2.61 -24.14
C LEU A 21 13.96 1.10 -24.25
N ASN A 22 15.04 0.36 -24.38
CA ASN A 22 15.06 -1.11 -24.26
C ASN A 22 16.26 -1.49 -23.40
N VAL A 23 16.02 -1.65 -22.10
CA VAL A 23 17.05 -1.93 -21.10
C VAL A 23 16.73 -3.22 -20.37
N ALA A 24 17.70 -4.13 -20.30
CA ALA A 24 17.64 -5.36 -19.51
C ALA A 24 18.67 -5.28 -18.38
N PHE A 25 18.21 -5.44 -17.15
CA PHE A 25 19.08 -5.53 -15.99
C PHE A 25 19.26 -6.99 -15.58
N LEU A 26 20.51 -7.47 -15.59
CA LEU A 26 20.84 -8.76 -15.00
C LEU A 26 20.90 -8.61 -13.49
N VAL A 27 19.94 -9.22 -12.78
CA VAL A 27 19.82 -9.13 -11.33
C VAL A 27 20.10 -10.51 -10.72
N PRO A 28 21.29 -10.75 -10.16
CA PRO A 28 21.67 -12.05 -9.61
C PRO A 28 20.96 -12.39 -8.30
N GLN A 29 20.36 -11.40 -7.64
CA GLN A 29 19.67 -11.58 -6.37
C GLN A 29 18.23 -11.05 -6.45
N MET A 30 17.30 -11.89 -6.04
CA MET A 30 15.88 -11.54 -5.88
C MET A 30 15.37 -12.09 -4.56
N ARG A 31 14.59 -11.29 -3.85
CA ARG A 31 13.88 -11.72 -2.65
C ARG A 31 12.42 -11.30 -2.70
N ARG A 32 11.57 -12.08 -2.06
CA ARG A 32 10.17 -11.76 -1.86
C ARG A 32 9.96 -11.37 -0.41
N GLU A 33 9.38 -10.19 -0.18
CA GLU A 33 9.06 -9.69 1.15
C GLU A 33 7.56 -9.40 1.22
N PHE A 34 6.99 -9.57 2.41
CA PHE A 34 5.65 -9.09 2.71
C PHE A 34 5.72 -7.63 3.15
N GLY A 35 4.68 -6.85 2.83
CA GLY A 35 4.68 -5.41 3.09
C GLY A 35 3.32 -4.79 2.82
N GLY A 36 3.34 -3.54 2.40
CA GLY A 36 2.18 -2.68 2.26
C GLY A 36 1.94 -1.87 3.53
N CYS A 37 1.47 -0.61 3.37
CA CYS A 37 1.32 0.33 4.49
C CYS A 37 0.49 -0.26 5.63
N ALA A 38 -0.72 -0.76 5.35
CA ALA A 38 -1.61 -1.29 6.38
C ALA A 38 -1.00 -2.50 7.12
N GLY A 39 -0.36 -3.43 6.38
CA GLY A 39 0.30 -4.58 6.99
C GLY A 39 1.48 -4.20 7.87
N ASN A 40 2.32 -3.27 7.41
CA ASN A 40 3.46 -2.77 8.17
C ASN A 40 3.04 -2.02 9.43
N ILE A 41 2.04 -1.13 9.34
CA ILE A 41 1.50 -0.40 10.50
C ILE A 41 0.95 -1.38 11.53
N ALA A 42 0.11 -2.33 11.11
CA ALA A 42 -0.48 -3.31 12.02
C ALA A 42 0.58 -4.20 12.69
N TYR A 43 1.61 -4.62 11.96
CA TYR A 43 2.71 -5.39 12.53
C TYR A 43 3.52 -4.57 13.56
N ASN A 44 3.84 -3.32 13.27
CA ASN A 44 4.54 -2.45 14.22
C ASN A 44 3.71 -2.16 15.47
N LEU A 45 2.39 -1.90 15.33
CA LEU A 45 1.50 -1.76 16.47
C LEU A 45 1.51 -3.02 17.34
N LYS A 46 1.48 -4.21 16.71
CA LYS A 46 1.59 -5.48 17.44
C LYS A 46 2.89 -5.59 18.24
N LEU A 47 4.02 -5.16 17.68
CA LEU A 47 5.31 -5.15 18.39
C LEU A 47 5.32 -4.17 19.57
N LEU A 48 4.55 -3.09 19.49
CA LEU A 48 4.37 -2.11 20.55
C LEU A 48 3.33 -2.52 21.60
N GLY A 49 2.70 -3.68 21.45
CA GLY A 49 1.72 -4.21 22.42
C GLY A 49 0.28 -3.82 22.14
N ASP A 50 -0.01 -3.21 20.99
CA ASP A 50 -1.35 -2.79 20.59
C ASP A 50 -1.87 -3.62 19.41
N VAL A 51 -3.09 -3.35 18.95
CA VAL A 51 -3.76 -4.08 17.88
C VAL A 51 -4.05 -3.18 16.70
N GLY A 52 -3.38 -3.47 15.56
CA GLY A 52 -3.69 -2.87 14.27
C GLY A 52 -4.58 -3.78 13.42
N TYR A 53 -5.55 -3.20 12.75
CA TYR A 53 -6.45 -3.90 11.84
C TYR A 53 -6.23 -3.45 10.40
N PRO A 54 -5.43 -4.19 9.60
CA PRO A 54 -5.35 -3.91 8.18
C PRO A 54 -6.71 -4.04 7.53
N MET A 55 -7.11 -3.05 6.76
CA MET A 55 -8.36 -3.04 6.00
C MET A 55 -8.01 -2.90 4.52
N GLY A 56 -8.43 -3.85 3.70
CA GLY A 56 -8.08 -3.81 2.27
C GLY A 56 -8.49 -5.06 1.51
N GLY A 57 -8.35 -5.00 0.17
CA GLY A 57 -8.53 -6.12 -0.73
C GLY A 57 -7.28 -6.99 -0.83
N VAL A 58 -7.46 -8.30 -0.77
CA VAL A 58 -6.40 -9.29 -1.01
C VAL A 58 -6.81 -10.21 -2.17
N GLY A 59 -5.84 -10.67 -2.95
CA GLY A 59 -6.10 -11.49 -4.12
C GLY A 59 -6.05 -13.00 -3.86
N SER A 60 -6.20 -13.77 -4.93
CA SER A 60 -6.17 -15.23 -4.93
C SER A 60 -4.83 -15.82 -4.45
N ASP A 61 -3.75 -15.06 -4.51
CA ASP A 61 -2.40 -15.45 -4.09
C ASP A 61 -2.04 -15.00 -2.66
N PHE A 62 -3.03 -14.66 -1.83
CA PHE A 62 -2.83 -14.13 -0.47
C PHE A 62 -2.32 -15.17 0.54
N GLN A 63 -2.49 -16.47 0.30
CA GLN A 63 -2.24 -17.54 1.26
C GLN A 63 -0.89 -17.45 1.99
N PRO A 64 0.27 -17.23 1.32
CA PRO A 64 1.56 -17.14 2.01
C PRO A 64 1.64 -15.95 2.98
N TYR A 65 1.04 -14.81 2.61
CA TYR A 65 1.01 -13.63 3.47
C TYR A 65 0.02 -13.82 4.64
N SER A 66 -1.13 -14.44 4.39
CA SER A 66 -2.09 -14.82 5.42
C SER A 66 -1.45 -15.67 6.52
N GLU A 67 -0.65 -16.67 6.13
CA GLU A 67 0.08 -17.54 7.08
C GLU A 67 1.11 -16.75 7.88
N TRP A 68 1.85 -15.87 7.24
CA TRP A 68 2.78 -14.96 7.91
C TRP A 68 2.07 -14.04 8.90
N MET A 69 0.95 -13.43 8.52
CA MET A 69 0.14 -12.58 9.41
C MET A 69 -0.36 -13.36 10.63
N LYS A 70 -0.90 -14.56 10.43
CA LYS A 70 -1.33 -15.45 11.52
C LYS A 70 -0.18 -15.76 12.48
N LYS A 71 0.97 -16.17 11.94
CA LYS A 71 2.17 -16.49 12.73
C LYS A 71 2.63 -15.31 13.59
N ASN A 72 2.50 -14.08 13.09
CA ASN A 72 2.93 -12.87 13.77
C ASN A 72 1.81 -12.18 14.55
N GLY A 73 0.62 -12.79 14.64
CA GLY A 73 -0.51 -12.25 15.41
C GLY A 73 -1.11 -10.96 14.84
N VAL A 74 -0.97 -10.74 13.52
CA VAL A 74 -1.58 -9.60 12.80
C VAL A 74 -3.01 -9.99 12.38
N SER A 75 -3.98 -9.17 12.74
CA SER A 75 -5.39 -9.42 12.45
C SER A 75 -5.68 -9.40 10.95
N GLN A 76 -6.59 -10.27 10.52
CA GLN A 76 -7.10 -10.31 9.15
C GLN A 76 -8.60 -9.99 9.09
N LYS A 77 -9.16 -9.45 10.19
CA LYS A 77 -10.61 -9.25 10.39
C LYS A 77 -11.28 -8.44 9.28
N TYR A 78 -10.58 -7.44 8.73
CA TYR A 78 -11.13 -6.53 7.71
C TYR A 78 -10.44 -6.67 6.36
N LEU A 79 -9.80 -7.80 6.11
CA LEU A 79 -9.31 -8.15 4.77
C LEU A 79 -10.41 -8.90 4.01
N VAL A 80 -10.63 -8.49 2.77
CA VAL A 80 -11.63 -9.11 1.88
C VAL A 80 -10.91 -9.71 0.67
N THR A 81 -11.18 -10.99 0.42
CA THR A 81 -10.63 -11.67 -0.75
C THR A 81 -11.39 -11.28 -2.02
N ILE A 82 -10.65 -10.90 -3.04
CA ILE A 82 -11.11 -10.61 -4.40
C ILE A 82 -10.56 -11.72 -5.30
N PRO A 83 -11.31 -12.80 -5.54
CA PRO A 83 -10.78 -14.02 -6.14
C PRO A 83 -10.30 -13.86 -7.58
N GLU A 84 -10.88 -12.89 -8.30
CA GLU A 84 -10.54 -12.54 -9.67
C GLU A 84 -9.24 -11.76 -9.83
N GLU A 85 -8.64 -11.30 -8.72
CA GLU A 85 -7.44 -10.48 -8.71
C GLU A 85 -6.26 -11.17 -8.01
N HIS A 86 -5.07 -10.66 -8.27
CA HIS A 86 -3.89 -10.91 -7.44
C HIS A 86 -3.76 -9.86 -6.33
N CYS A 87 -3.01 -10.18 -5.29
CA CYS A 87 -2.63 -9.18 -4.27
C CYS A 87 -1.87 -8.02 -4.91
N PRO A 88 -1.94 -6.81 -4.33
CA PRO A 88 -1.06 -5.71 -4.71
C PRO A 88 0.40 -6.12 -4.63
N GLN A 89 1.20 -5.82 -5.66
CA GLN A 89 2.61 -6.21 -5.74
C GLN A 89 3.47 -5.08 -6.27
N ALA A 90 4.60 -4.83 -5.58
CA ALA A 90 5.66 -3.98 -6.05
C ALA A 90 6.84 -4.83 -6.56
N PHE A 91 7.30 -4.56 -7.76
CA PHE A 91 8.52 -5.12 -8.35
C PHE A 91 9.57 -4.01 -8.35
N ILE A 92 10.52 -4.12 -7.43
CA ILE A 92 11.49 -3.07 -7.15
C ILE A 92 12.86 -3.56 -7.57
N THR A 93 13.50 -2.84 -8.48
CA THR A 93 14.92 -3.04 -8.81
C THR A 93 15.71 -1.88 -8.22
N THR A 94 16.73 -2.20 -7.42
CA THR A 94 17.60 -1.23 -6.76
C THR A 94 19.01 -1.37 -7.29
N ASP A 95 19.66 -0.25 -7.62
CA ASP A 95 21.06 -0.22 -8.04
C ASP A 95 22.03 -0.02 -6.85
N VAL A 96 23.34 -0.01 -7.12
CA VAL A 96 24.37 0.15 -6.07
C VAL A 96 24.38 1.53 -5.41
N GLU A 97 23.75 2.53 -6.01
CA GLU A 97 23.58 3.88 -5.45
C GLU A 97 22.23 4.07 -4.74
N SER A 98 21.48 2.98 -4.51
CA SER A 98 20.14 2.98 -3.91
C SER A 98 19.06 3.69 -4.73
N ASN A 99 19.29 3.93 -6.02
CA ASN A 99 18.22 4.35 -6.91
C ASN A 99 17.26 3.18 -7.16
N GLN A 100 15.98 3.48 -7.36
CA GLN A 100 14.95 2.45 -7.51
C GLN A 100 14.14 2.66 -8.78
N ILE A 101 13.87 1.56 -9.47
CA ILE A 101 12.86 1.47 -10.53
C ILE A 101 11.78 0.53 -10.00
N THR A 102 10.55 1.03 -9.86
CA THR A 102 9.43 0.27 -9.31
C THR A 102 8.32 0.14 -10.34
N ALA A 103 7.91 -1.09 -10.62
CA ALA A 103 6.64 -1.39 -11.27
C ALA A 103 5.65 -1.85 -10.19
N PHE A 104 4.49 -1.20 -10.10
CA PHE A 104 3.46 -1.52 -9.13
C PHE A 104 2.21 -2.06 -9.81
N HIS A 105 1.78 -3.24 -9.37
CA HIS A 105 0.52 -3.86 -9.77
C HIS A 105 -0.49 -3.70 -8.63
N PRO A 106 -1.57 -2.93 -8.81
CA PRO A 106 -2.53 -2.66 -7.74
C PRO A 106 -3.44 -3.86 -7.44
N GLY A 107 -3.82 -4.67 -8.44
CA GLY A 107 -4.66 -5.87 -8.26
C GLY A 107 -5.88 -5.62 -7.37
N ALA A 108 -6.05 -6.46 -6.35
CA ALA A 108 -7.18 -6.40 -5.41
C ALA A 108 -7.34 -5.05 -4.69
N MET A 109 -6.28 -4.22 -4.61
CA MET A 109 -6.36 -2.88 -4.04
C MET A 109 -7.37 -1.98 -4.78
N ASN A 110 -7.54 -2.17 -6.10
CA ASN A 110 -8.53 -1.41 -6.88
C ASN A 110 -9.98 -1.60 -6.41
N HIS A 111 -10.23 -2.60 -5.58
CA HIS A 111 -11.56 -2.94 -5.07
C HIS A 111 -11.75 -2.59 -3.59
N SER A 112 -10.85 -1.82 -2.98
CA SER A 112 -10.90 -1.45 -1.55
C SER A 112 -12.20 -0.73 -1.16
N TYR A 113 -12.84 -0.02 -2.08
CA TYR A 113 -14.15 0.59 -1.89
C TYR A 113 -15.27 -0.41 -1.52
N ARG A 114 -15.09 -1.71 -1.81
CA ARG A 114 -16.04 -2.77 -1.40
C ARG A 114 -16.05 -3.01 0.10
N ILE A 115 -15.02 -2.54 0.82
CA ILE A 115 -14.84 -2.74 2.25
C ILE A 115 -15.36 -1.50 2.97
N LYS A 116 -16.02 -1.71 4.11
CA LYS A 116 -16.62 -0.62 4.89
C LYS A 116 -15.91 -0.44 6.21
N VAL A 117 -15.75 0.81 6.63
CA VAL A 117 -15.21 1.14 7.95
C VAL A 117 -16.16 0.59 9.04
N PRO A 118 -15.64 -0.18 10.00
CA PRO A 118 -16.45 -0.81 11.05
C PRO A 118 -16.81 0.22 12.15
N ALA A 119 -17.91 0.92 12.00
CA ALA A 119 -18.31 2.03 12.87
C ALA A 119 -18.53 1.66 14.35
N ASN A 120 -18.86 0.38 14.65
CA ASN A 120 -19.25 -0.07 15.99
C ASN A 120 -18.26 -1.06 16.65
N ASP A 121 -17.07 -1.20 16.12
CA ASP A 121 -16.09 -2.20 16.56
C ASP A 121 -15.03 -1.66 17.54
N GLY A 122 -15.27 -0.49 18.13
CA GLY A 122 -14.36 0.11 19.13
C GLY A 122 -13.03 0.60 18.53
N ILE A 123 -13.03 0.99 17.26
CA ILE A 123 -11.84 1.56 16.59
C ILE A 123 -11.59 2.96 17.16
N SER A 124 -10.41 3.18 17.71
CA SER A 124 -10.02 4.45 18.33
C SER A 124 -9.49 5.47 17.31
N ILE A 125 -8.83 5.01 16.24
CA ILE A 125 -8.24 5.86 15.22
C ILE A 125 -8.15 5.11 13.89
N GLY A 126 -8.39 5.82 12.80
CA GLY A 126 -8.15 5.33 11.43
C GLY A 126 -6.86 5.85 10.83
N VAL A 127 -6.32 5.14 9.85
CA VAL A 127 -5.23 5.64 8.99
C VAL A 127 -5.65 5.38 7.55
N ILE A 128 -5.74 6.44 6.75
CA ILE A 128 -5.95 6.36 5.31
C ILE A 128 -4.59 6.52 4.65
N ALA A 129 -3.98 5.40 4.33
CA ALA A 129 -2.72 5.29 3.60
C ALA A 129 -2.99 5.12 2.09
N PRO A 130 -1.97 5.17 1.22
CA PRO A 130 -2.13 5.01 -0.22
C PRO A 130 -2.93 3.76 -0.61
N ASP A 131 -4.03 3.97 -1.31
CA ASP A 131 -4.96 2.94 -1.77
C ASP A 131 -5.65 3.41 -3.07
N SER A 132 -6.68 2.72 -3.54
CA SER A 132 -7.50 3.19 -4.66
C SER A 132 -8.15 4.52 -4.31
N ARG A 133 -8.22 5.43 -5.30
CA ARG A 133 -8.83 6.75 -5.10
C ARG A 133 -10.24 6.66 -4.51
N GLU A 134 -11.07 5.77 -5.07
CA GLU A 134 -12.44 5.58 -4.61
C GLU A 134 -12.51 5.05 -3.17
N GLY A 135 -11.66 4.08 -2.83
CA GLY A 135 -11.56 3.53 -1.49
C GLY A 135 -11.16 4.59 -0.47
N MET A 136 -10.10 5.37 -0.76
CA MET A 136 -9.63 6.42 0.13
C MET A 136 -10.71 7.47 0.40
N LEU A 137 -11.40 7.96 -0.64
CA LEU A 137 -12.50 8.94 -0.51
C LEU A 137 -13.65 8.38 0.34
N GLN A 138 -14.08 7.16 0.03
CA GLN A 138 -15.18 6.51 0.74
C GLN A 138 -14.86 6.25 2.21
N HIS A 139 -13.65 5.75 2.50
CA HIS A 139 -13.25 5.46 3.87
C HIS A 139 -13.11 6.74 4.71
N ALA A 140 -12.61 7.85 4.14
CA ALA A 140 -12.56 9.14 4.83
C ALA A 140 -13.95 9.61 5.27
N GLU A 141 -14.94 9.55 4.37
CA GLU A 141 -16.31 9.89 4.69
C GLU A 141 -16.92 8.96 5.76
N GLN A 142 -16.61 7.68 5.70
CA GLN A 142 -17.10 6.71 6.66
C GLN A 142 -16.49 6.92 8.06
N PHE A 143 -15.18 7.20 8.16
CA PHE A 143 -14.55 7.58 9.43
C PHE A 143 -15.19 8.83 10.01
N LYS A 144 -15.38 9.87 9.18
CA LYS A 144 -16.04 11.11 9.61
C LYS A 144 -17.47 10.87 10.09
N ALA A 145 -18.27 10.10 9.35
CA ALA A 145 -19.65 9.77 9.70
C ALA A 145 -19.74 8.92 10.98
N ALA A 146 -18.76 8.06 11.23
CA ALA A 146 -18.68 7.24 12.44
C ALA A 146 -18.13 7.98 13.66
N GLY A 147 -17.64 9.22 13.49
CA GLY A 147 -16.98 9.97 14.57
C GLY A 147 -15.64 9.37 14.99
N ILE A 148 -15.00 8.59 14.12
CA ILE A 148 -13.69 8.00 14.36
C ILE A 148 -12.62 8.96 13.80
N PRO A 149 -11.72 9.49 14.64
CA PRO A 149 -10.65 10.35 14.17
C PRO A 149 -9.70 9.58 13.26
N PHE A 150 -9.12 10.25 12.26
CA PHE A 150 -8.21 9.59 11.34
C PHE A 150 -7.04 10.46 10.85
N ILE A 151 -5.94 9.77 10.55
CA ILE A 151 -4.76 10.31 9.89
C ILE A 151 -4.93 10.14 8.38
N PHE A 152 -4.68 11.18 7.61
CA PHE A 152 -4.59 11.11 6.17
C PHE A 152 -3.11 11.13 5.74
N ASP A 153 -2.66 10.03 5.14
CA ASP A 153 -1.34 9.87 4.53
C ASP A 153 -1.51 9.55 3.04
N PRO A 154 -1.52 10.55 2.16
CA PRO A 154 -1.66 10.31 0.72
C PRO A 154 -0.45 9.61 0.11
N GLY A 155 0.74 9.78 0.67
CA GLY A 155 1.97 9.16 0.16
C GLY A 155 2.08 9.19 -1.36
N GLN A 156 2.32 8.04 -1.98
CA GLN A 156 2.44 7.90 -3.43
C GLN A 156 1.09 7.97 -4.19
N ALA A 157 -0.05 7.99 -3.51
CA ALA A 157 -1.37 8.17 -4.14
C ALA A 157 -1.69 9.64 -4.44
N MET A 158 -0.83 10.59 -4.02
CA MET A 158 -1.02 12.02 -4.24
C MET A 158 -1.42 12.39 -5.68
N PRO A 159 -0.80 11.85 -6.75
CA PRO A 159 -1.17 12.17 -8.12
C PRO A 159 -2.58 11.71 -8.54
N LEU A 160 -3.26 10.87 -7.76
CA LEU A 160 -4.60 10.40 -8.06
C LEU A 160 -5.70 11.43 -7.75
N PHE A 161 -5.36 12.49 -7.01
CA PHE A 161 -6.32 13.45 -6.48
C PHE A 161 -6.21 14.81 -7.17
N ALA A 162 -7.37 15.40 -7.49
CA ALA A 162 -7.46 16.81 -7.86
C ALA A 162 -7.43 17.71 -6.61
N GLY A 163 -7.22 19.01 -6.78
CA GLY A 163 -7.11 19.96 -5.67
C GLY A 163 -8.31 19.98 -4.72
N ASP A 164 -9.53 19.78 -5.25
CA ASP A 164 -10.74 19.73 -4.43
C ASP A 164 -10.81 18.48 -3.55
N ASP A 165 -10.38 17.34 -4.05
CA ASP A 165 -10.26 16.11 -3.25
C ASP A 165 -9.27 16.31 -2.09
N PHE A 166 -8.11 16.89 -2.37
CA PHE A 166 -7.12 17.23 -1.34
C PHE A 166 -7.68 18.16 -0.28
N LYS A 167 -8.31 19.26 -0.72
CA LYS A 167 -8.95 20.21 0.19
C LYS A 167 -9.96 19.52 1.09
N ARG A 168 -10.74 18.58 0.54
CA ARG A 168 -11.72 17.81 1.29
C ARG A 168 -11.03 16.94 2.34
N PHE A 169 -10.02 16.14 1.98
CA PHE A 169 -9.27 15.31 2.92
C PHE A 169 -8.67 16.12 4.06
N ILE A 170 -7.97 17.22 3.74
CA ILE A 170 -7.37 18.10 4.74
C ILE A 170 -8.44 18.70 5.68
N THR A 171 -9.64 18.99 5.16
CA THR A 171 -10.72 19.58 5.98
C THR A 171 -11.35 18.58 6.94
N ILE A 172 -11.44 17.29 6.57
CA ILE A 172 -12.15 16.28 7.37
C ILE A 172 -11.25 15.36 8.18
N SER A 173 -9.93 15.29 7.86
CA SER A 173 -8.97 14.52 8.64
C SER A 173 -8.58 15.27 9.93
N ASP A 174 -8.20 14.51 10.95
CA ASP A 174 -7.74 15.06 12.23
C ASP A 174 -6.23 15.32 12.21
N TRP A 175 -5.50 14.51 11.44
CA TRP A 175 -4.05 14.66 11.24
C TRP A 175 -3.67 14.40 9.79
N LEU A 176 -2.59 15.02 9.36
CA LEU A 176 -1.95 14.83 8.06
C LEU A 176 -0.52 14.34 8.27
N ALA A 177 -0.09 13.32 7.50
CA ALA A 177 1.27 12.77 7.51
C ALA A 177 1.94 12.89 6.14
#